data_218b390551492009e3aa8e7f79d0bc49
#
_entry.id   218b390551492009e3aa8e7f79d0bc49
#
_cell.length_a   1.000
_cell.length_b   1.000
_cell.length_c   1.000
_cell.angle_alpha   90.00
_cell.angle_beta   90.00
_cell.angle_gamma   90.00
#
_symmetry.space_group_name_H-M   'P 1'
#
loop_
_entity.id
_entity.type
_entity.pdbx_description
1 polymer ?
#
loop_
_entity_poly.entity_id
_entity_poly.type
_entity_poly.pdbx_seq_one_letter_code
_entity_poly.pdbx_strand_id
1 'polypeptide(L)'
;IVEIPEKLKENINKLLKENQISKVVEDSQIVSNRYRNNDGNGKKLLTQKSEAISYAISRMPATYAAVSSVLEQISENYKEELTTMIDVGAGTGAVVWATNNKNIWNDIKCLEREESMISVGKQLMQDSELNNVTWEKFDILQDEIKEKADLVITSYMINELPKEMRQKAVEKLWKATNKLLVIIEPGTPAGFANILEIRKNILDAGGYIVAPCCCLGECPISKDDWCAFYARI
;
A
#
# COMPACT_ATOMS: atom_id res chain seq x y z
N ILE A 1 -12.80 -8.52 12.88
CA ILE A 1 -11.64 -9.36 12.54
C ILE A 1 -11.64 -9.52 11.03
N VAL A 2 -10.54 -9.19 10.40
CA VAL A 2 -10.37 -9.32 8.94
C VAL A 2 -9.75 -10.69 8.66
N GLU A 3 -10.43 -11.50 7.85
CA GLU A 3 -9.93 -12.81 7.46
C GLU A 3 -9.10 -12.70 6.17
N ILE A 4 -7.91 -13.28 6.19
CA ILE A 4 -7.05 -13.38 5.01
C ILE A 4 -7.65 -14.43 4.07
N PRO A 5 -7.72 -14.16 2.74
CA PRO A 5 -8.22 -15.12 1.77
C PRO A 5 -7.50 -16.47 1.87
N GLU A 6 -8.26 -17.57 1.81
CA GLU A 6 -7.71 -18.92 1.99
C GLU A 6 -6.62 -19.22 0.96
N LYS A 7 -6.84 -18.80 -0.29
CA LYS A 7 -5.82 -18.96 -1.34
C LYS A 7 -4.52 -18.22 -1.06
N LEU A 8 -4.60 -17.04 -0.46
CA LEU A 8 -3.41 -16.31 -0.04
C LEU A 8 -2.67 -17.03 1.08
N LYS A 9 -3.40 -17.58 2.08
CA LYS A 9 -2.80 -18.38 3.15
C LYS A 9 -2.10 -19.63 2.60
N GLU A 10 -2.75 -20.35 1.67
CA GLU A 10 -2.15 -21.51 1.01
C GLU A 10 -0.84 -21.14 0.31
N ASN A 11 -0.83 -20.06 -0.47
CA ASN A 11 0.33 -19.63 -1.23
C ASN A 11 1.46 -19.12 -0.32
N ILE A 12 1.14 -18.43 0.78
CA ILE A 12 2.13 -18.08 1.81
C ILE A 12 2.74 -19.34 2.44
N ASN A 13 1.92 -20.32 2.80
CA ASN A 13 2.39 -21.58 3.37
C ASN A 13 3.26 -22.37 2.38
N LYS A 14 2.96 -22.33 1.08
CA LYS A 14 3.79 -22.92 0.02
C LYS A 14 5.17 -22.26 -0.03
N LEU A 15 5.23 -20.93 -0.01
CA LEU A 15 6.48 -20.19 0.04
C LEU A 15 7.33 -20.56 1.28
N LEU A 16 6.68 -20.71 2.44
CA LEU A 16 7.36 -21.13 3.69
C LEU A 16 7.99 -22.51 3.55
N LYS A 17 7.27 -23.48 2.96
CA LYS A 17 7.76 -24.86 2.77
C LYS A 17 8.93 -24.93 1.77
N GLU A 18 8.91 -24.09 0.74
CA GLU A 18 9.94 -24.04 -0.31
C GLU A 18 11.21 -23.32 0.15
N ASN A 19 11.18 -22.59 1.26
CA ASN A 19 12.29 -21.82 1.79
C ASN A 19 12.62 -22.24 3.22
N GLN A 20 13.91 -22.16 3.59
CA GLN A 20 14.34 -22.52 4.94
C GLN A 20 13.74 -21.56 5.97
N ILE A 21 12.89 -22.08 6.85
CA ILE A 21 12.16 -21.30 7.87
C ILE A 21 13.11 -20.47 8.76
N SER A 22 14.25 -21.03 9.15
CA SER A 22 15.26 -20.34 9.97
C SER A 22 15.76 -19.06 9.31
N LYS A 23 16.07 -19.12 8.01
CA LYS A 23 16.51 -17.97 7.23
C LYS A 23 15.39 -16.93 7.08
N VAL A 24 14.16 -17.37 6.86
CA VAL A 24 12.99 -16.48 6.78
C VAL A 24 12.78 -15.72 8.10
N VAL A 25 12.94 -16.36 9.24
CA VAL A 25 12.82 -15.72 10.55
C VAL A 25 13.91 -14.68 10.78
N GLU A 26 15.17 -15.02 10.46
CA GLU A 26 16.30 -14.09 10.57
C GLU A 26 16.11 -12.86 9.67
N ASP A 27 15.79 -13.09 8.40
CA ASP A 27 15.53 -12.03 7.43
C ASP A 27 14.33 -11.15 7.85
N SER A 28 13.30 -11.74 8.47
CA SER A 28 12.14 -11.01 8.98
C SER A 28 12.52 -9.99 10.06
N GLN A 29 13.43 -10.33 10.94
CA GLN A 29 13.92 -9.41 11.98
C GLN A 29 14.73 -8.26 11.36
N ILE A 30 15.60 -8.56 10.40
CA ILE A 30 16.40 -7.57 9.69
C ILE A 30 15.51 -6.60 8.92
N VAL A 31 14.56 -7.12 8.14
CA VAL A 31 13.60 -6.32 7.37
C VAL A 31 12.75 -5.46 8.30
N SER A 32 12.25 -6.03 9.40
CA SER A 32 11.43 -5.31 10.38
C SER A 32 12.19 -4.14 11.02
N ASN A 33 13.48 -4.30 11.30
CA ASN A 33 14.32 -3.24 11.84
C ASN A 33 14.58 -2.13 10.81
N ARG A 34 14.86 -2.46 9.55
CA ARG A 34 15.03 -1.48 8.47
C ARG A 34 13.79 -0.60 8.32
N TYR A 35 12.59 -1.20 8.32
CA TYR A 35 11.33 -0.44 8.23
C TYR A 35 11.05 0.41 9.46
N ARG A 36 11.35 -0.08 10.68
CA ARG A 36 11.16 0.69 11.91
C ARG A 36 12.09 1.89 12.01
N ASN A 37 13.32 1.75 11.59
CA ASN A 37 14.34 2.80 11.67
C ASN A 37 14.23 3.78 10.49
N ASN A 38 13.35 3.53 9.53
CA ASN A 38 13.21 4.31 8.29
C ASN A 38 14.55 4.44 7.53
N ASP A 39 15.35 3.39 7.55
CA ASP A 39 16.71 3.39 6.97
C ASP A 39 16.69 3.50 5.44
N GLY A 40 15.51 3.35 4.83
CA GLY A 40 15.35 3.44 3.37
C GLY A 40 15.65 4.82 2.82
N ASN A 41 15.03 5.86 3.39
CA ASN A 41 15.15 7.25 2.91
C ASN A 41 15.20 7.34 1.36
N GLY A 42 14.27 6.64 0.69
CA GLY A 42 14.23 6.50 -0.76
C GLY A 42 15.19 5.44 -1.36
N LYS A 43 16.02 4.78 -0.56
CA LYS A 43 16.88 3.68 -1.00
C LYS A 43 16.13 2.34 -1.01
N LYS A 44 16.70 1.34 -1.68
CA LYS A 44 16.17 -0.03 -1.66
C LYS A 44 16.26 -0.62 -0.27
N LEU A 45 15.13 -1.08 0.28
CA LEU A 45 15.05 -1.73 1.59
C LEU A 45 15.22 -3.25 1.49
N LEU A 46 14.83 -3.85 0.36
CA LEU A 46 14.86 -5.28 0.10
C LEU A 46 15.72 -5.56 -1.12
N THR A 47 16.78 -6.31 -0.94
CA THR A 47 17.77 -6.59 -2.00
C THR A 47 17.76 -8.05 -2.45
N GLN A 48 17.17 -8.95 -1.65
CA GLN A 48 17.14 -10.38 -1.90
C GLN A 48 15.72 -10.95 -1.89
N LYS A 49 15.52 -12.03 -2.65
CA LYS A 49 14.23 -12.73 -2.69
C LYS A 49 13.79 -13.26 -1.32
N SER A 50 14.73 -13.74 -0.49
CA SER A 50 14.44 -14.22 0.87
C SER A 50 13.90 -13.11 1.76
N GLU A 51 14.38 -11.88 1.63
CA GLU A 51 13.87 -10.71 2.35
C GLU A 51 12.43 -10.38 1.91
N ALA A 52 12.12 -10.46 0.61
CA ALA A 52 10.77 -10.26 0.10
C ALA A 52 9.79 -11.34 0.58
N ILE A 53 10.22 -12.60 0.67
CA ILE A 53 9.43 -13.69 1.26
C ILE A 53 9.16 -13.42 2.73
N SER A 54 10.18 -13.02 3.49
CA SER A 54 10.05 -12.66 4.90
C SER A 54 9.08 -11.49 5.10
N TYR A 55 9.12 -10.50 4.22
CA TYR A 55 8.16 -9.40 4.20
C TYR A 55 6.73 -9.89 3.95
N ALA A 56 6.54 -10.73 2.94
CA ALA A 56 5.23 -11.29 2.60
C ALA A 56 4.61 -12.05 3.77
N ILE A 57 5.42 -12.78 4.52
CA ILE A 57 4.94 -13.58 5.64
C ILE A 57 4.64 -12.72 6.87
N SER A 58 5.49 -11.74 7.18
CA SER A 58 5.42 -10.98 8.43
C SER A 58 4.61 -9.69 8.33
N ARG A 59 4.56 -9.04 7.18
CA ARG A 59 3.97 -7.71 7.01
C ARG A 59 2.71 -7.70 6.16
N MET A 60 2.67 -8.50 5.10
CA MET A 60 1.56 -8.51 4.17
C MET A 60 0.21 -8.77 4.84
N PRO A 61 0.06 -9.70 5.82
CA PRO A 61 -1.20 -9.90 6.49
C PRO A 61 -1.73 -8.64 7.19
N ALA A 62 -0.85 -7.92 7.89
CA ALA A 62 -1.22 -6.67 8.56
C ALA A 62 -1.60 -5.56 7.56
N THR A 63 -0.85 -5.44 6.46
CA THR A 63 -1.18 -4.50 5.38
C THR A 63 -2.52 -4.84 4.73
N TYR A 64 -2.77 -6.13 4.45
CA TYR A 64 -4.06 -6.60 3.94
C TYR A 64 -5.21 -6.19 4.85
N ALA A 65 -5.09 -6.39 6.15
CA ALA A 65 -6.14 -6.03 7.11
C ALA A 65 -6.38 -4.51 7.18
N ALA A 66 -5.31 -3.72 7.20
CA ALA A 66 -5.41 -2.27 7.20
C ALA A 66 -6.09 -1.75 5.93
N VAL A 67 -5.68 -2.24 4.75
CA VAL A 67 -6.29 -1.88 3.46
C VAL A 67 -7.76 -2.30 3.42
N SER A 68 -8.08 -3.52 3.85
CA SER A 68 -9.47 -4.02 3.89
C SER A 68 -10.37 -3.11 4.74
N SER A 69 -9.89 -2.67 5.90
CA SER A 69 -10.62 -1.75 6.78
C SER A 69 -10.85 -0.38 6.13
N VAL A 70 -9.85 0.16 5.42
CA VAL A 70 -9.98 1.42 4.68
C VAL A 70 -10.98 1.28 3.53
N LEU A 71 -10.92 0.19 2.77
CA LEU A 71 -11.85 -0.07 1.67
C LEU A 71 -13.29 -0.23 2.14
N GLU A 72 -13.51 -0.76 3.34
CA GLU A 72 -14.82 -0.83 3.96
C GLU A 72 -15.39 0.57 4.22
N GLN A 73 -14.61 1.46 4.84
CA GLN A 73 -15.00 2.86 5.04
C GLN A 73 -15.26 3.59 3.73
N ILE A 74 -14.47 3.33 2.69
CA ILE A 74 -14.68 3.91 1.35
C ILE A 74 -16.01 3.43 0.78
N SER A 75 -16.33 2.15 0.86
CA SER A 75 -17.58 1.59 0.33
C SER A 75 -18.85 2.17 0.97
N GLU A 76 -18.75 2.64 2.21
CA GLU A 76 -19.82 3.33 2.92
C GLU A 76 -20.04 4.76 2.42
N ASN A 77 -18.97 5.46 2.07
CA ASN A 77 -18.96 6.89 1.80
C ASN A 77 -18.82 7.27 0.31
N TYR A 78 -18.40 6.34 -0.54
CA TYR A 78 -18.18 6.55 -1.97
C TYR A 78 -18.96 5.53 -2.79
N LYS A 79 -19.85 5.99 -3.67
CA LYS A 79 -20.81 5.14 -4.38
C LYS A 79 -20.58 5.05 -5.88
N GLU A 80 -19.62 5.79 -6.42
CA GLU A 80 -19.27 5.66 -7.83
C GLU A 80 -18.53 4.34 -8.09
N GLU A 81 -18.80 3.76 -9.24
CA GLU A 81 -18.14 2.55 -9.70
C GLU A 81 -16.66 2.82 -9.99
N LEU A 82 -15.80 1.93 -9.52
CA LEU A 82 -14.37 1.92 -9.75
C LEU A 82 -14.00 0.67 -10.55
N THR A 83 -13.50 0.83 -11.76
CA THR A 83 -13.23 -0.29 -12.68
C THR A 83 -11.77 -0.47 -13.04
N THR A 84 -10.93 0.54 -12.81
CA THR A 84 -9.48 0.48 -13.04
C THR A 84 -8.72 0.88 -11.79
N MET A 85 -7.61 0.19 -11.51
CA MET A 85 -6.80 0.44 -10.31
C MET A 85 -5.31 0.45 -10.63
N ILE A 86 -4.61 1.40 -10.02
CA ILE A 86 -3.15 1.42 -9.94
C ILE A 86 -2.74 1.39 -8.46
N ASP A 87 -1.99 0.37 -8.07
CA ASP A 87 -1.36 0.24 -6.76
C ASP A 87 0.11 0.68 -6.86
N VAL A 88 0.46 1.78 -6.23
CA VAL A 88 1.80 2.38 -6.30
C VAL A 88 2.59 2.07 -5.03
N GLY A 89 3.75 1.43 -5.20
CA GLY A 89 4.48 0.81 -4.10
C GLY A 89 3.79 -0.48 -3.66
N ALA A 90 3.42 -1.32 -4.63
CA ALA A 90 2.53 -2.47 -4.42
C ALA A 90 3.10 -3.55 -3.48
N GLY A 91 4.42 -3.54 -3.24
CA GLY A 91 5.06 -4.55 -2.43
C GLY A 91 4.80 -5.95 -2.98
N THR A 92 4.25 -6.83 -2.16
CA THR A 92 3.85 -8.19 -2.56
C THR A 92 2.37 -8.31 -2.95
N GLY A 93 1.67 -7.19 -3.13
CA GLY A 93 0.31 -7.15 -3.67
C GLY A 93 -0.82 -7.23 -2.65
N ALA A 94 -0.59 -6.85 -1.40
CA ALA A 94 -1.61 -6.88 -0.34
C ALA A 94 -2.88 -6.09 -0.70
N VAL A 95 -2.73 -4.94 -1.36
CA VAL A 95 -3.83 -4.10 -1.82
C VAL A 95 -4.72 -4.84 -2.82
N VAL A 96 -4.10 -5.51 -3.79
CA VAL A 96 -4.83 -6.25 -4.83
C VAL A 96 -5.67 -7.37 -4.21
N TRP A 97 -5.09 -8.12 -3.27
CA TRP A 97 -5.84 -9.13 -2.52
C TRP A 97 -7.01 -8.55 -1.72
N ALA A 98 -6.84 -7.37 -1.12
CA ALA A 98 -7.88 -6.71 -0.35
C ALA A 98 -9.01 -6.14 -1.23
N THR A 99 -8.71 -5.72 -2.45
CA THR A 99 -9.69 -5.14 -3.38
C THR A 99 -10.45 -6.17 -4.19
N ASN A 100 -9.91 -7.37 -4.39
CA ASN A 100 -10.46 -8.40 -5.28
C ASN A 100 -11.92 -8.78 -4.95
N ASN A 101 -12.28 -8.83 -3.68
CA ASN A 101 -13.64 -9.20 -3.25
C ASN A 101 -14.63 -8.02 -3.23
N LYS A 102 -14.19 -6.81 -3.56
CA LYS A 102 -14.98 -5.59 -3.41
C LYS A 102 -15.50 -5.03 -4.73
N ASN A 103 -14.76 -5.20 -5.83
CA ASN A 103 -15.08 -4.63 -7.13
C ASN A 103 -14.76 -5.61 -8.25
N ILE A 104 -15.45 -5.42 -9.39
CA ILE A 104 -15.09 -6.07 -10.65
C ILE A 104 -14.12 -5.14 -11.37
N TRP A 105 -12.86 -5.54 -11.42
CA TRP A 105 -11.80 -4.77 -12.06
C TRP A 105 -11.63 -5.16 -13.53
N ASN A 106 -11.65 -4.18 -14.42
CA ASN A 106 -11.29 -4.36 -15.82
C ASN A 106 -9.77 -4.39 -16.01
N ASP A 107 -9.06 -3.61 -15.22
CA ASP A 107 -7.60 -3.54 -15.25
C ASP A 107 -7.04 -3.22 -13.87
N ILE A 108 -5.99 -3.95 -13.49
CA ILE A 108 -5.23 -3.74 -12.25
C ILE A 108 -3.74 -3.70 -12.60
N LYS A 109 -3.10 -2.59 -12.25
CA LYS A 109 -1.66 -2.42 -12.42
C LYS A 109 -0.97 -2.21 -11.09
N CYS A 110 0.05 -3.02 -10.82
CA CYS A 110 0.96 -2.89 -9.70
C CYS A 110 2.26 -2.23 -10.15
N LEU A 111 2.60 -1.10 -9.53
CA LEU A 111 3.85 -0.39 -9.74
C LEU A 111 4.74 -0.61 -8.52
N GLU A 112 5.89 -1.26 -8.70
CA GLU A 112 6.79 -1.61 -7.60
C GLU A 112 8.26 -1.47 -8.00
N ARG A 113 9.06 -0.91 -7.12
CA ARG A 113 10.48 -0.64 -7.36
C ARG A 113 11.35 -1.89 -7.24
N GLU A 114 11.02 -2.76 -6.30
CA GLU A 114 11.83 -3.92 -5.94
C GLU A 114 11.43 -5.16 -6.75
N GLU A 115 12.32 -5.64 -7.62
CA GLU A 115 12.07 -6.84 -8.44
C GLU A 115 11.79 -8.09 -7.62
N SER A 116 12.41 -8.20 -6.44
CA SER A 116 12.17 -9.30 -5.51
C SER A 116 10.74 -9.29 -4.98
N MET A 117 10.17 -8.12 -4.70
CA MET A 117 8.77 -7.96 -4.30
C MET A 117 7.81 -8.33 -5.43
N ILE A 118 8.08 -7.86 -6.66
CA ILE A 118 7.30 -8.22 -7.85
C ILE A 118 7.29 -9.73 -8.04
N SER A 119 8.45 -10.37 -7.95
CA SER A 119 8.58 -11.82 -8.11
C SER A 119 7.75 -12.59 -7.08
N VAL A 120 7.83 -12.21 -5.81
CA VAL A 120 7.05 -12.84 -4.73
C VAL A 120 5.56 -12.53 -4.89
N GLY A 121 5.19 -11.30 -5.24
CA GLY A 121 3.80 -10.92 -5.50
C GLY A 121 3.15 -11.76 -6.59
N LYS A 122 3.85 -11.97 -7.70
CA LYS A 122 3.40 -12.85 -8.79
C LYS A 122 3.25 -14.31 -8.33
N GLN A 123 4.18 -14.82 -7.52
CA GLN A 123 4.08 -16.18 -6.96
C GLN A 123 2.88 -16.32 -6.02
N LEU A 124 2.59 -15.30 -5.19
CA LEU A 124 1.44 -15.32 -4.30
C LEU A 124 0.11 -15.29 -5.05
N MET A 125 0.05 -14.67 -6.23
CA MET A 125 -1.15 -14.58 -7.07
C MET A 125 -1.30 -15.77 -8.02
N GLN A 126 -0.30 -16.63 -8.12
CA GLN A 126 -0.34 -17.82 -8.98
C GLN A 126 -1.51 -18.73 -8.60
N ASP A 127 -2.16 -19.33 -9.61
CA ASP A 127 -3.32 -20.21 -9.44
C ASP A 127 -4.50 -19.54 -8.69
N SER A 128 -4.61 -18.21 -8.79
CA SER A 128 -5.71 -17.41 -8.28
C SER A 128 -6.37 -16.59 -9.39
N GLU A 129 -7.49 -15.93 -9.08
CA GLU A 129 -8.17 -15.00 -9.97
C GLU A 129 -7.33 -13.75 -10.29
N LEU A 130 -6.24 -13.53 -9.55
CA LEU A 130 -5.33 -12.38 -9.68
C LEU A 130 -4.15 -12.63 -10.62
N ASN A 131 -4.12 -13.72 -11.36
CA ASN A 131 -3.03 -14.05 -12.28
C ASN A 131 -2.90 -13.06 -13.46
N ASN A 132 -3.94 -12.29 -13.77
CA ASN A 132 -3.98 -11.31 -14.86
C ASN A 132 -3.55 -9.90 -14.46
N VAL A 133 -3.15 -9.69 -13.20
CA VAL A 133 -2.67 -8.40 -12.71
C VAL A 133 -1.35 -8.04 -13.41
N THR A 134 -1.28 -6.81 -13.92
CA THR A 134 -0.07 -6.30 -14.56
C THR A 134 0.92 -5.76 -13.53
N TRP A 135 2.17 -6.15 -13.63
CA TRP A 135 3.26 -5.68 -12.79
C TRP A 135 4.28 -4.91 -13.61
N GLU A 136 4.65 -3.72 -13.16
CA GLU A 136 5.66 -2.88 -13.78
C GLU A 136 6.70 -2.45 -12.75
N LYS A 137 7.99 -2.55 -13.12
CA LYS A 137 9.07 -1.97 -12.31
C LYS A 137 9.01 -0.46 -12.41
N PHE A 138 8.88 0.20 -11.26
CA PHE A 138 8.59 1.62 -11.20
C PHE A 138 9.16 2.25 -9.92
N ASP A 139 9.86 3.37 -10.06
CA ASP A 139 10.32 4.19 -8.95
C ASP A 139 9.65 5.56 -8.99
N ILE A 140 8.78 5.86 -8.02
CA ILE A 140 8.04 7.12 -7.94
C ILE A 140 8.96 8.35 -7.91
N LEU A 141 10.22 8.20 -7.47
CA LEU A 141 11.19 9.28 -7.43
C LEU A 141 11.76 9.63 -8.81
N GLN A 142 11.81 8.66 -9.73
CA GLN A 142 12.46 8.80 -11.04
C GLN A 142 11.46 8.75 -12.20
N ASP A 143 10.43 7.92 -12.08
CA ASP A 143 9.49 7.63 -13.15
C ASP A 143 8.22 8.49 -13.06
N GLU A 144 7.49 8.59 -14.17
CA GLU A 144 6.18 9.21 -14.23
C GLU A 144 5.10 8.14 -14.46
N ILE A 145 3.96 8.27 -13.76
CA ILE A 145 2.81 7.39 -13.99
C ILE A 145 2.15 7.82 -15.30
N LYS A 146 2.23 6.96 -16.31
CA LYS A 146 1.80 7.29 -17.69
C LYS A 146 0.30 7.20 -17.90
N GLU A 147 -0.35 6.37 -17.11
CA GLU A 147 -1.78 6.05 -17.24
C GLU A 147 -2.55 6.63 -16.06
N LYS A 148 -3.85 6.77 -16.26
CA LYS A 148 -4.77 7.13 -15.18
C LYS A 148 -5.66 5.95 -14.83
N ALA A 149 -6.08 5.88 -13.58
CA ALA A 149 -7.04 4.89 -13.10
C ALA A 149 -8.14 5.53 -12.27
N ASP A 150 -9.28 4.86 -12.19
CA ASP A 150 -10.38 5.28 -11.32
C ASP A 150 -9.95 5.30 -9.86
N LEU A 151 -9.21 4.28 -9.43
CA LEU A 151 -8.59 4.19 -8.12
C LEU A 151 -7.06 4.20 -8.25
N VAL A 152 -6.41 5.17 -7.62
CA VAL A 152 -4.97 5.13 -7.34
C VAL A 152 -4.81 4.94 -5.85
N ILE A 153 -4.04 3.92 -5.46
CA ILE A 153 -3.83 3.58 -4.05
C ILE A 153 -2.36 3.40 -3.76
N THR A 154 -1.93 3.83 -2.59
CA THR A 154 -0.60 3.55 -2.04
C THR A 154 -0.70 3.27 -0.55
N SER A 155 0.06 2.31 -0.07
CA SER A 155 0.08 1.93 1.34
C SER A 155 1.51 1.84 1.86
N TYR A 156 1.79 2.62 2.91
CA TYR A 156 3.07 2.64 3.61
C TYR A 156 4.30 3.02 2.75
N MET A 157 4.08 3.66 1.60
CA MET A 157 5.16 4.04 0.68
C MET A 157 5.67 5.45 0.94
N ILE A 158 4.78 6.42 1.19
CA ILE A 158 5.16 7.84 1.28
C ILE A 158 6.13 8.09 2.43
N ASN A 159 5.93 7.42 3.58
CA ASN A 159 6.83 7.55 4.73
C ASN A 159 8.26 7.05 4.46
N GLU A 160 8.46 6.20 3.47
CA GLU A 160 9.78 5.69 3.08
C GLU A 160 10.56 6.68 2.19
N LEU A 161 9.88 7.68 1.62
CA LEU A 161 10.48 8.67 0.75
C LEU A 161 11.19 9.77 1.53
N PRO A 162 12.27 10.37 0.98
CA PRO A 162 12.85 11.60 1.50
C PRO A 162 11.76 12.66 1.66
N LYS A 163 11.79 13.40 2.77
CA LYS A 163 10.73 14.36 3.11
C LYS A 163 10.48 15.37 1.99
N GLU A 164 11.55 15.89 1.40
CA GLU A 164 11.52 16.87 0.31
C GLU A 164 10.91 16.34 -0.99
N MET A 165 10.84 15.01 -1.16
CA MET A 165 10.29 14.38 -2.37
C MET A 165 8.82 13.96 -2.23
N ARG A 166 8.27 13.96 -1.01
CA ARG A 166 6.92 13.44 -0.72
C ARG A 166 5.83 14.22 -1.44
N GLN A 167 5.91 15.54 -1.43
CA GLN A 167 4.95 16.39 -2.12
C GLN A 167 4.90 16.07 -3.62
N LYS A 168 6.05 15.98 -4.28
CA LYS A 168 6.14 15.64 -5.70
C LYS A 168 5.58 14.25 -6.00
N ALA A 169 5.83 13.29 -5.12
CA ALA A 169 5.23 11.94 -5.25
C ALA A 169 3.71 12.00 -5.16
N VAL A 170 3.16 12.73 -4.20
CA VAL A 170 1.70 12.90 -4.05
C VAL A 170 1.09 13.60 -5.27
N GLU A 171 1.75 14.60 -5.85
CA GLU A 171 1.31 15.25 -7.09
C GLU A 171 1.24 14.26 -8.27
N LYS A 172 2.20 13.34 -8.38
CA LYS A 172 2.17 12.28 -9.40
C LYS A 172 0.97 11.34 -9.21
N LEU A 173 0.73 10.91 -7.96
CA LEU A 173 -0.43 10.08 -7.62
C LEU A 173 -1.75 10.80 -7.94
N TRP A 174 -1.86 12.08 -7.57
CA TRP A 174 -3.05 12.90 -7.84
C TRP A 174 -3.33 13.05 -9.33
N LYS A 175 -2.31 13.35 -10.12
CA LYS A 175 -2.43 13.46 -11.59
C LYS A 175 -2.86 12.16 -12.27
N ALA A 176 -2.49 11.02 -11.72
CA ALA A 176 -2.86 9.70 -12.23
C ALA A 176 -4.28 9.26 -11.82
N THR A 177 -4.95 10.00 -10.93
CA THR A 177 -6.24 9.64 -10.36
C THR A 177 -7.37 10.22 -11.20
N ASN A 178 -8.30 9.37 -11.64
CA ASN A 178 -9.56 9.81 -12.27
C ASN A 178 -10.65 10.11 -11.26
N LYS A 179 -10.83 9.25 -10.23
CA LYS A 179 -11.95 9.34 -9.29
C LYS A 179 -11.50 9.38 -7.84
N LEU A 180 -10.76 8.39 -7.37
CA LEU A 180 -10.42 8.23 -5.97
C LEU A 180 -8.94 7.98 -5.77
N LEU A 181 -8.30 8.80 -4.92
CA LEU A 181 -6.95 8.59 -4.41
C LEU A 181 -7.01 8.09 -2.98
N VAL A 182 -6.36 6.97 -2.70
CA VAL A 182 -6.26 6.39 -1.35
C VAL A 182 -4.80 6.35 -0.91
N ILE A 183 -4.52 6.95 0.23
CA ILE A 183 -3.18 6.97 0.83
C ILE A 183 -3.28 6.43 2.25
N ILE A 184 -2.54 5.38 2.54
CA ILE A 184 -2.48 4.73 3.86
C ILE A 184 -1.07 4.89 4.40
N GLU A 185 -0.96 5.46 5.59
CA GLU A 185 0.31 5.66 6.30
C GLU A 185 0.27 5.01 7.69
N PRO A 186 1.44 4.76 8.33
CA PRO A 186 1.47 4.20 9.67
C PRO A 186 0.70 5.03 10.69
N GLY A 187 -0.03 4.38 11.59
CA GLY A 187 -0.78 4.99 12.70
C GLY A 187 0.14 5.52 13.81
N THR A 188 1.17 6.25 13.45
CA THR A 188 2.16 6.89 14.33
C THR A 188 2.05 8.40 14.24
N PRO A 189 2.61 9.17 15.20
CA PRO A 189 2.66 10.64 15.08
C PRO A 189 3.27 11.13 13.77
N ALA A 190 4.33 10.48 13.30
CA ALA A 190 4.98 10.83 12.03
C ALA A 190 4.09 10.51 10.81
N GLY A 191 3.41 9.35 10.81
CA GLY A 191 2.47 8.98 9.75
C GLY A 191 1.26 9.91 9.73
N PHE A 192 0.74 10.28 10.88
CA PHE A 192 -0.34 11.28 11.00
C PHE A 192 0.08 12.65 10.46
N ALA A 193 1.29 13.13 10.80
CA ALA A 193 1.82 14.38 10.27
C ALA A 193 1.93 14.37 8.73
N ASN A 194 2.39 13.24 8.16
CA ASN A 194 2.42 13.05 6.71
C ASN A 194 1.02 13.16 6.08
N ILE A 195 0.03 12.50 6.68
CA ILE A 195 -1.36 12.53 6.19
C ILE A 195 -1.93 13.94 6.27
N LEU A 196 -1.66 14.72 7.32
CA LEU A 196 -2.12 16.11 7.42
C LEU A 196 -1.53 16.99 6.31
N GLU A 197 -0.25 16.84 6.01
CA GLU A 197 0.42 17.57 4.92
C GLU A 197 -0.16 17.17 3.55
N ILE A 198 -0.31 15.87 3.30
CA ILE A 198 -0.92 15.35 2.07
C ILE A 198 -2.35 15.86 1.92
N ARG A 199 -3.14 15.77 2.99
CA ARG A 199 -4.51 16.28 3.02
C ARG A 199 -4.59 17.74 2.61
N LYS A 200 -3.73 18.58 3.18
CA LYS A 200 -3.66 20.00 2.83
C LYS A 200 -3.38 20.18 1.34
N ASN A 201 -2.36 19.50 0.81
CA ASN A 201 -1.97 19.60 -0.60
C ASN A 201 -3.09 19.19 -1.56
N ILE A 202 -3.84 18.13 -1.23
CA ILE A 202 -4.97 17.68 -2.05
C ILE A 202 -6.14 18.66 -1.99
N LEU A 203 -6.46 19.22 -0.83
CA LEU A 203 -7.49 20.25 -0.71
C LEU A 203 -7.13 21.51 -1.46
N ASP A 204 -5.86 21.97 -1.38
CA ASP A 204 -5.36 23.14 -2.12
C ASP A 204 -5.39 22.88 -3.64
N ALA A 205 -5.28 21.63 -4.09
CA ALA A 205 -5.40 21.22 -5.49
C ALA A 205 -6.86 21.03 -5.96
N GLY A 206 -7.85 21.34 -5.14
CA GLY A 206 -9.27 21.26 -5.48
C GLY A 206 -9.92 19.90 -5.20
N GLY A 207 -9.23 18.99 -4.53
CA GLY A 207 -9.78 17.73 -4.05
C GLY A 207 -10.69 17.91 -2.83
N TYR A 208 -11.39 16.85 -2.45
CA TYR A 208 -12.15 16.78 -1.22
C TYR A 208 -11.94 15.43 -0.54
N ILE A 209 -12.18 15.36 0.76
CA ILE A 209 -11.92 14.16 1.56
C ILE A 209 -13.19 13.32 1.66
N VAL A 210 -13.10 12.06 1.23
CA VAL A 210 -14.20 11.10 1.30
C VAL A 210 -14.28 10.42 2.67
N ALA A 211 -13.13 9.99 3.19
CA ALA A 211 -13.00 9.31 4.47
C ALA A 211 -11.57 9.49 5.02
N PRO A 212 -11.33 9.29 6.30
CA PRO A 212 -12.26 8.95 7.38
C PRO A 212 -13.05 10.16 7.89
N CYS A 213 -12.57 11.37 7.62
CA CYS A 213 -13.11 12.62 8.11
C CYS A 213 -13.36 13.58 6.94
N CYS A 214 -14.61 13.72 6.52
CA CYS A 214 -15.01 14.56 5.37
C CYS A 214 -14.98 16.07 5.66
N CYS A 215 -14.51 16.51 6.81
CA CYS A 215 -14.30 17.91 7.13
C CYS A 215 -13.27 18.55 6.19
N LEU A 216 -13.60 19.68 5.57
CA LEU A 216 -12.70 20.44 4.69
C LEU A 216 -11.87 21.48 5.45
N GLY A 217 -12.18 21.75 6.71
CA GLY A 217 -11.43 22.66 7.58
C GLY A 217 -10.13 22.05 8.12
N GLU A 218 -9.49 22.76 9.03
CA GLU A 218 -8.32 22.25 9.75
C GLU A 218 -8.71 21.06 10.64
N CYS A 219 -7.76 20.14 10.81
CA CYS A 219 -7.95 19.02 11.71
C CYS A 219 -8.04 19.52 13.17
N PRO A 220 -9.07 19.15 13.94
CA PRO A 220 -9.25 19.63 15.31
C PRO A 220 -8.35 18.95 16.34
N ILE A 221 -7.60 17.93 15.95
CA ILE A 221 -6.71 17.21 16.88
C ILE A 221 -5.56 18.11 17.31
N SER A 222 -5.30 18.16 18.61
CA SER A 222 -4.24 18.96 19.20
C SER A 222 -2.85 18.50 18.73
N LYS A 223 -1.84 19.39 18.82
CA LYS A 223 -0.47 19.08 18.38
C LYS A 223 0.19 17.97 19.19
N ASP A 224 -0.34 17.65 20.36
CA ASP A 224 0.19 16.63 21.27
C ASP A 224 -0.49 15.26 21.09
N ASP A 225 -1.42 15.16 20.15
CA ASP A 225 -2.18 13.94 19.88
C ASP A 225 -2.20 13.62 18.38
N TRP A 226 -2.60 12.40 18.02
CA TRP A 226 -2.72 11.96 16.63
C TRP A 226 -3.88 11.00 16.43
N CYS A 227 -4.41 10.98 15.21
CA CYS A 227 -5.45 10.05 14.79
C CYS A 227 -4.83 8.76 14.25
N ALA A 228 -5.30 7.63 14.76
CA ALA A 228 -4.92 6.32 14.27
C ALA A 228 -6.11 5.36 14.29
N PHE A 229 -6.13 4.44 13.33
CA PHE A 229 -7.14 3.39 13.20
C PHE A 229 -6.48 2.03 13.33
N TYR A 230 -7.20 1.06 13.85
CA TYR A 230 -6.71 -0.29 14.10
C TYR A 230 -7.50 -1.31 13.29
N ALA A 231 -6.80 -2.20 12.62
CA ALA A 231 -7.35 -3.40 12.04
C ALA A 231 -6.81 -4.63 12.80
N ARG A 232 -7.66 -5.62 13.02
CA ARG A 232 -7.29 -6.89 13.66
C ARG A 232 -7.45 -8.03 12.66
N ILE A 233 -6.44 -8.90 12.63
CA ILE A 233 -6.39 -10.12 11.83
C ILE A 233 -6.81 -11.29 12.73
#